data_ef92a954fdaeff64e2ccb290d352cb24
#
_entry.id   ef92a954fdaeff64e2ccb290d352cb24
#
_cell.length_a   1.000
_cell.length_b   1.000
_cell.length_c   1.000
_cell.angle_alpha   90.00
_cell.angle_beta   90.00
_cell.angle_gamma   90.00
#
_symmetry.space_group_name_H-M   'P 1'
#
loop_
_entity.id
_entity.type
_entity.pdbx_description
1 polymer ?
#
loop_
_entity_poly.entity_id
_entity_poly.type
_entity_poly.pdbx_seq_one_letter_code
_entity_poly.pdbx_strand_id
1 'polypeptide(L)'
;MKIQLSFSSSPYSTLKQQPQPVEPAAVPTLPDQTALKEQLDHLATRFRDAIAVSDYLSAHQAVSGVLALVPQHPTAKMDLAFTELRLERYQEAYQHYLEVLELQPNDVSYHLYDGLVEVCLALNLKEERQKYGALALLYKQWQVEKNHILTLPQQRPEFDPSQPEENIISFALNSADPRYCESAILNVRYARDIFPEWTCRFYINDAVPMDIQLRLKIAGAQVQKVSQNQQYYPVEFWRFLVMGDRDVKFFLIRDVNTLLSRRERAAVNDWLDSEYWFHHMRDYATHTELLLSAYLGGCFGAFKHIESILQQYWQLHQQTQKKDQEWYFLRQMWPTISRSLLSHDSQGYSSQAVPFPEYVAKSDYEKASYFYVGADLATPVVEVKVHEPEAKQVRWHLVDEQYNTVCAYDAVVDSGKIRMHLPRPYAEYLSTGQWKICLQAY
;
A
#
# COMPACT_ATOMS: atom_id res chain seq x y z
N MET A 1 -41.47 -2.54 -1.73
CA MET A 1 -42.47 -2.57 -2.81
C MET A 1 -41.91 -3.56 -3.86
N LYS A 2 -42.40 -4.81 -3.82
CA LYS A 2 -41.97 -5.88 -4.73
C LYS A 2 -42.78 -5.73 -6.02
N ILE A 3 -42.10 -5.60 -7.16
CA ILE A 3 -42.73 -5.65 -8.47
C ILE A 3 -42.56 -7.08 -9.00
N GLN A 4 -43.65 -7.84 -9.02
CA GLN A 4 -43.81 -9.08 -9.72
C GLN A 4 -44.17 -8.79 -11.18
N LEU A 5 -43.38 -9.28 -12.12
CA LEU A 5 -43.79 -9.33 -13.53
C LEU A 5 -44.26 -10.74 -13.86
N SER A 6 -45.55 -10.84 -14.14
CA SER A 6 -46.21 -12.02 -14.67
C SER A 6 -46.08 -12.08 -16.17
N PHE A 7 -45.60 -13.21 -16.73
CA PHE A 7 -45.70 -13.49 -18.16
C PHE A 7 -46.94 -14.32 -18.43
N SER A 8 -47.77 -13.79 -19.34
CA SER A 8 -48.96 -14.44 -19.86
C SER A 8 -48.63 -15.52 -20.87
N SER A 9 -49.30 -16.63 -20.73
CA SER A 9 -49.39 -17.72 -21.66
C SER A 9 -50.17 -17.35 -22.92
N SER A 10 -49.76 -17.77 -24.10
CA SER A 10 -50.59 -17.83 -25.30
C SER A 10 -50.49 -19.21 -25.96
N PRO A 11 -51.60 -19.66 -26.53
CA PRO A 11 -51.83 -21.08 -26.85
C PRO A 11 -51.64 -21.41 -28.34
N TYR A 12 -51.03 -22.53 -28.65
CA TYR A 12 -51.30 -23.24 -29.88
C TYR A 12 -51.25 -24.74 -29.62
N SER A 13 -52.41 -25.34 -29.69
CA SER A 13 -52.66 -26.77 -29.75
C SER A 13 -52.66 -27.24 -31.22
N THR A 14 -52.36 -28.52 -31.34
CA THR A 14 -52.64 -29.52 -32.40
C THR A 14 -51.49 -29.82 -33.35
N LEU A 15 -50.92 -31.01 -33.24
CA LEU A 15 -51.30 -32.24 -34.01
C LEU A 15 -50.41 -33.41 -33.56
N LYS A 16 -51.08 -34.53 -33.26
CA LYS A 16 -50.48 -35.83 -32.98
C LYS A 16 -49.91 -36.46 -34.26
N GLN A 17 -48.63 -36.80 -34.24
CA GLN A 17 -48.11 -37.96 -34.94
C GLN A 17 -47.04 -38.62 -34.06
N GLN A 18 -47.26 -39.91 -33.74
CA GLN A 18 -46.27 -40.74 -33.06
C GLN A 18 -45.17 -41.12 -34.07
N PRO A 19 -43.89 -40.88 -33.76
CA PRO A 19 -42.80 -41.57 -34.46
C PRO A 19 -42.44 -42.84 -33.67
N GLN A 20 -42.07 -43.87 -34.45
CA GLN A 20 -41.57 -45.15 -33.94
C GLN A 20 -40.29 -45.02 -33.12
N PRO A 21 -39.99 -46.00 -32.24
CA PRO A 21 -38.82 -45.94 -31.37
C PRO A 21 -37.53 -46.05 -32.19
N VAL A 22 -36.77 -44.98 -32.25
CA VAL A 22 -35.39 -44.98 -32.70
C VAL A 22 -34.55 -45.35 -31.46
N GLU A 23 -33.71 -46.38 -31.60
CA GLU A 23 -32.72 -46.74 -30.58
C GLU A 23 -31.91 -45.48 -30.20
N PRO A 24 -31.70 -45.22 -28.89
CA PRO A 24 -30.95 -44.08 -28.47
C PRO A 24 -29.49 -44.26 -28.89
N ALA A 25 -29.03 -43.42 -29.81
CA ALA A 25 -27.60 -43.24 -30.05
C ALA A 25 -26.92 -42.97 -28.71
N ALA A 26 -25.80 -43.65 -28.47
CA ALA A 26 -25.02 -43.52 -27.25
C ALA A 26 -24.76 -42.04 -26.94
N VAL A 27 -25.38 -41.53 -25.91
CA VAL A 27 -25.11 -40.21 -25.37
C VAL A 27 -23.62 -40.21 -24.96
N PRO A 28 -22.78 -39.30 -25.47
CA PRO A 28 -21.39 -39.21 -24.97
C PRO A 28 -21.46 -39.03 -23.45
N THR A 29 -20.85 -39.93 -22.72
CA THR A 29 -20.72 -39.84 -21.28
C THR A 29 -20.03 -38.50 -20.99
N LEU A 30 -20.76 -37.57 -20.34
CA LEU A 30 -20.18 -36.36 -19.79
C LEU A 30 -18.97 -36.76 -18.93
N PRO A 31 -17.82 -36.11 -19.07
CA PRO A 31 -16.66 -36.38 -18.22
C PRO A 31 -17.11 -36.37 -16.77
N ASP A 32 -16.61 -37.29 -15.96
CA ASP A 32 -16.95 -37.42 -14.55
C ASP A 32 -16.75 -36.07 -13.87
N GLN A 33 -17.86 -35.38 -13.58
CA GLN A 33 -17.85 -34.04 -12.97
C GLN A 33 -17.10 -34.03 -11.65
N THR A 34 -17.05 -35.17 -10.97
CA THR A 34 -16.31 -35.33 -9.70
C THR A 34 -14.81 -35.30 -9.94
N ALA A 35 -14.32 -36.06 -10.95
CA ALA A 35 -12.90 -36.07 -11.29
C ALA A 35 -12.41 -34.73 -11.83
N LEU A 36 -13.23 -34.01 -12.64
CA LEU A 36 -12.90 -32.66 -13.09
C LEU A 36 -12.80 -31.68 -11.91
N LYS A 37 -13.75 -31.74 -10.98
CA LYS A 37 -13.74 -30.89 -9.79
C LYS A 37 -12.49 -31.16 -8.93
N GLU A 38 -12.15 -32.41 -8.66
CA GLU A 38 -10.96 -32.78 -7.90
C GLU A 38 -9.68 -32.27 -8.53
N GLN A 39 -9.56 -32.34 -9.87
CA GLN A 39 -8.41 -31.78 -10.61
C GLN A 39 -8.33 -30.26 -10.49
N LEU A 40 -9.47 -29.55 -10.61
CA LEU A 40 -9.51 -28.11 -10.47
C LEU A 40 -9.16 -27.67 -9.03
N ASP A 41 -9.69 -28.37 -8.02
CA ASP A 41 -9.39 -28.10 -6.59
C ASP A 41 -7.91 -28.32 -6.28
N HIS A 42 -7.30 -29.36 -6.86
CA HIS A 42 -5.86 -29.64 -6.72
C HIS A 42 -5.01 -28.53 -7.35
N LEU A 43 -5.33 -28.11 -8.58
CA LEU A 43 -4.62 -27.04 -9.26
C LEU A 43 -4.77 -25.70 -8.55
N ALA A 44 -5.98 -25.37 -8.07
CA ALA A 44 -6.24 -24.16 -7.29
C ALA A 44 -5.46 -24.15 -5.95
N THR A 45 -5.28 -25.31 -5.33
CA THR A 45 -4.47 -25.43 -4.11
C THR A 45 -2.99 -25.18 -4.43
N ARG A 46 -2.44 -25.84 -5.47
CA ARG A 46 -1.08 -25.62 -5.93
C ARG A 46 -0.80 -24.15 -6.28
N PHE A 47 -1.77 -23.48 -6.92
CA PHE A 47 -1.67 -22.06 -7.25
C PHE A 47 -1.53 -21.23 -5.97
N ARG A 48 -2.42 -21.42 -4.98
CA ARG A 48 -2.38 -20.68 -3.71
C ARG A 48 -1.08 -20.90 -2.94
N ASP A 49 -0.61 -22.15 -2.87
CA ASP A 49 0.62 -22.50 -2.17
C ASP A 49 1.84 -21.83 -2.84
N ALA A 50 1.90 -21.84 -4.17
CA ALA A 50 2.96 -21.19 -4.93
C ALA A 50 2.93 -19.65 -4.76
N ILE A 51 1.75 -19.01 -4.80
CA ILE A 51 1.59 -17.58 -4.54
C ILE A 51 2.05 -17.22 -3.12
N ALA A 52 1.74 -18.05 -2.14
CA ALA A 52 2.11 -17.80 -0.74
C ALA A 52 3.63 -17.69 -0.52
N VAL A 53 4.42 -18.39 -1.35
CA VAL A 53 5.89 -18.34 -1.31
C VAL A 53 6.50 -17.54 -2.48
N SER A 54 5.69 -16.81 -3.24
CA SER A 54 6.09 -16.02 -4.41
C SER A 54 6.77 -16.83 -5.53
N ASP A 55 6.47 -18.12 -5.63
CA ASP A 55 6.89 -18.99 -6.76
C ASP A 55 5.94 -18.80 -7.94
N TYR A 56 6.14 -17.70 -8.66
CA TYR A 56 5.28 -17.32 -9.79
C TYR A 56 5.37 -18.28 -10.96
N LEU A 57 6.47 -19.03 -11.10
CA LEU A 57 6.59 -20.02 -12.17
C LEU A 57 5.68 -21.24 -11.92
N SER A 58 5.71 -21.78 -10.70
CA SER A 58 4.81 -22.87 -10.30
C SER A 58 3.33 -22.43 -10.29
N ALA A 59 3.06 -21.19 -9.87
CA ALA A 59 1.71 -20.61 -9.93
C ALA A 59 1.21 -20.52 -11.40
N HIS A 60 2.05 -20.02 -12.30
CA HIS A 60 1.73 -19.95 -13.73
C HIS A 60 1.42 -21.35 -14.32
N GLN A 61 2.20 -22.37 -13.99
CA GLN A 61 1.95 -23.75 -14.45
C GLN A 61 0.60 -24.28 -13.93
N ALA A 62 0.30 -24.03 -12.65
CA ALA A 62 -0.95 -24.48 -12.05
C ALA A 62 -2.16 -23.83 -12.69
N VAL A 63 -2.16 -22.52 -12.89
CA VAL A 63 -3.27 -21.78 -13.51
C VAL A 63 -3.42 -22.11 -15.00
N SER A 64 -2.32 -22.34 -15.73
CA SER A 64 -2.35 -22.84 -17.11
C SER A 64 -3.02 -24.21 -17.18
N GLY A 65 -2.81 -25.08 -16.19
CA GLY A 65 -3.52 -26.35 -16.06
C GLY A 65 -5.05 -26.17 -15.87
N VAL A 66 -5.47 -25.18 -15.09
CA VAL A 66 -6.90 -24.83 -14.95
C VAL A 66 -7.49 -24.41 -16.31
N LEU A 67 -6.80 -23.55 -17.06
CA LEU A 67 -7.26 -23.07 -18.36
C LEU A 67 -7.24 -24.13 -19.45
N ALA A 68 -6.39 -25.15 -19.34
CA ALA A 68 -6.46 -26.32 -20.22
C ALA A 68 -7.75 -27.14 -20.04
N LEU A 69 -8.30 -27.15 -18.81
CA LEU A 69 -9.57 -27.83 -18.50
C LEU A 69 -10.78 -26.91 -18.72
N VAL A 70 -10.66 -25.62 -18.41
CA VAL A 70 -11.74 -24.63 -18.54
C VAL A 70 -11.19 -23.34 -19.20
N PRO A 71 -11.09 -23.32 -20.55
CA PRO A 71 -10.38 -22.23 -21.27
C PRO A 71 -10.96 -20.82 -21.08
N GLN A 72 -12.26 -20.71 -20.79
CA GLN A 72 -12.96 -19.43 -20.62
C GLN A 72 -13.24 -19.08 -19.16
N HIS A 73 -12.45 -19.60 -18.21
CA HIS A 73 -12.61 -19.30 -16.80
C HIS A 73 -12.01 -17.90 -16.48
N PRO A 74 -12.83 -16.87 -16.19
CA PRO A 74 -12.34 -15.49 -16.10
C PRO A 74 -11.34 -15.30 -14.96
N THR A 75 -11.62 -15.87 -13.78
CA THR A 75 -10.70 -15.78 -12.63
C THR A 75 -9.35 -16.41 -12.93
N ALA A 76 -9.34 -17.61 -13.57
CA ALA A 76 -8.09 -18.25 -13.95
C ALA A 76 -7.31 -17.46 -15.00
N LYS A 77 -7.99 -16.79 -15.95
CA LYS A 77 -7.32 -15.87 -16.89
C LYS A 77 -6.72 -14.67 -16.17
N MET A 78 -7.42 -14.11 -15.17
CA MET A 78 -6.90 -13.01 -14.35
C MET A 78 -5.67 -13.45 -13.54
N ASP A 79 -5.72 -14.65 -12.95
CA ASP A 79 -4.59 -15.23 -12.22
C ASP A 79 -3.39 -15.54 -13.15
N LEU A 80 -3.66 -15.98 -14.39
CA LEU A 80 -2.63 -16.18 -15.41
C LEU A 80 -1.93 -14.85 -15.72
N ALA A 81 -2.71 -13.82 -16.06
CA ALA A 81 -2.18 -12.48 -16.34
C ALA A 81 -1.36 -11.91 -15.17
N PHE A 82 -1.81 -12.13 -13.93
CA PHE A 82 -1.06 -11.74 -12.73
C PHE A 82 0.29 -12.46 -12.63
N THR A 83 0.33 -13.80 -12.87
CA THR A 83 1.59 -14.55 -12.82
C THR A 83 2.54 -14.13 -13.94
N GLU A 84 2.03 -13.86 -15.13
CA GLU A 84 2.80 -13.36 -16.28
C GLU A 84 3.40 -11.98 -15.99
N LEU A 85 2.62 -11.09 -15.38
CA LEU A 85 3.11 -9.78 -14.93
C LEU A 85 4.28 -9.94 -13.94
N ARG A 86 4.18 -10.86 -12.98
CA ARG A 86 5.28 -11.15 -12.01
C ARG A 86 6.49 -11.84 -12.66
N LEU A 87 6.29 -12.54 -13.77
CA LEU A 87 7.35 -13.17 -14.58
C LEU A 87 7.91 -12.21 -15.66
N GLU A 88 7.53 -10.93 -15.63
CA GLU A 88 7.92 -9.90 -16.59
C GLU A 88 7.50 -10.20 -18.04
N ARG A 89 6.48 -11.04 -18.21
CA ARG A 89 5.84 -11.34 -19.51
C ARG A 89 4.73 -10.33 -19.77
N TYR A 90 5.11 -9.06 -19.90
CA TYR A 90 4.17 -7.94 -19.86
C TYR A 90 3.17 -7.93 -21.03
N GLN A 91 3.60 -8.34 -22.22
CA GLN A 91 2.72 -8.33 -23.39
C GLN A 91 1.63 -9.41 -23.28
N GLU A 92 1.99 -10.61 -22.82
CA GLU A 92 1.06 -11.72 -22.58
C GLU A 92 0.09 -11.34 -21.45
N ALA A 93 0.58 -10.82 -20.35
CA ALA A 93 -0.24 -10.35 -19.24
C ALA A 93 -1.27 -9.30 -19.70
N TYR A 94 -0.86 -8.34 -20.53
CA TYR A 94 -1.76 -7.33 -21.07
C TYR A 94 -2.88 -7.94 -21.90
N GLN A 95 -2.57 -8.85 -22.79
CA GLN A 95 -3.56 -9.54 -23.63
C GLN A 95 -4.56 -10.34 -22.78
N HIS A 96 -4.08 -11.12 -21.81
CA HIS A 96 -4.96 -11.92 -20.96
C HIS A 96 -5.86 -11.04 -20.05
N TYR A 97 -5.36 -9.89 -19.56
CA TYR A 97 -6.21 -8.93 -18.85
C TYR A 97 -7.31 -8.36 -19.77
N LEU A 98 -7.00 -8.05 -21.05
CA LEU A 98 -8.00 -7.58 -22.00
C LEU A 98 -9.05 -8.66 -22.32
N GLU A 99 -8.65 -9.91 -22.45
CA GLU A 99 -9.58 -11.03 -22.62
C GLU A 99 -10.55 -11.18 -21.44
N VAL A 100 -10.10 -10.91 -20.21
CA VAL A 100 -10.99 -10.90 -19.03
C VAL A 100 -12.03 -9.80 -19.13
N LEU A 101 -11.67 -8.61 -19.61
CA LEU A 101 -12.62 -7.52 -19.87
C LEU A 101 -13.69 -7.90 -20.88
N GLU A 102 -13.31 -8.65 -21.93
CA GLU A 102 -14.25 -9.13 -22.95
C GLU A 102 -15.21 -10.21 -22.41
N LEU A 103 -14.69 -11.09 -21.53
CA LEU A 103 -15.48 -12.17 -20.95
C LEU A 103 -16.50 -11.69 -19.90
N GLN A 104 -16.15 -10.66 -19.14
CA GLN A 104 -16.98 -10.15 -18.03
C GLN A 104 -17.09 -8.61 -18.04
N PRO A 105 -17.71 -8.01 -19.07
CA PRO A 105 -17.73 -6.55 -19.18
C PRO A 105 -18.53 -5.85 -18.07
N ASN A 106 -19.45 -6.54 -17.41
CA ASN A 106 -20.35 -5.99 -16.39
C ASN A 106 -20.04 -6.44 -14.95
N ASP A 107 -19.11 -7.37 -14.76
CA ASP A 107 -18.73 -7.92 -13.44
C ASP A 107 -17.20 -7.94 -13.28
N VAL A 108 -16.60 -6.77 -13.48
CA VAL A 108 -15.14 -6.62 -13.45
C VAL A 108 -14.69 -6.33 -12.04
N SER A 109 -13.73 -7.11 -11.55
CA SER A 109 -13.05 -6.79 -10.31
C SER A 109 -12.14 -5.58 -10.49
N TYR A 110 -12.07 -4.67 -9.51
CA TYR A 110 -11.10 -3.55 -9.54
C TYR A 110 -9.63 -4.04 -9.59
N HIS A 111 -9.35 -5.25 -9.11
CA HIS A 111 -8.03 -5.88 -9.22
C HIS A 111 -7.57 -6.06 -10.67
N LEU A 112 -8.51 -6.24 -11.60
CA LEU A 112 -8.19 -6.28 -13.02
C LEU A 112 -7.62 -4.94 -13.49
N TYR A 113 -8.25 -3.84 -13.08
CA TYR A 113 -7.77 -2.49 -13.44
C TYR A 113 -6.43 -2.17 -12.77
N ASP A 114 -6.21 -2.61 -11.51
CA ASP A 114 -4.91 -2.46 -10.85
C ASP A 114 -3.82 -3.21 -11.63
N GLY A 115 -4.08 -4.45 -12.06
CA GLY A 115 -3.16 -5.21 -12.91
C GLY A 115 -2.91 -4.56 -14.27
N LEU A 116 -3.96 -4.02 -14.91
CA LEU A 116 -3.81 -3.28 -16.17
C LEU A 116 -2.99 -2.00 -16.01
N VAL A 117 -3.11 -1.28 -14.90
CA VAL A 117 -2.26 -0.12 -14.61
C VAL A 117 -0.80 -0.53 -14.49
N GLU A 118 -0.51 -1.61 -13.77
CA GLU A 118 0.86 -2.09 -13.56
C GLU A 118 1.50 -2.56 -14.87
N VAL A 119 0.78 -3.33 -15.68
CA VAL A 119 1.30 -3.79 -16.97
C VAL A 119 1.45 -2.65 -17.98
N CYS A 120 0.53 -1.68 -18.00
CA CYS A 120 0.64 -0.49 -18.83
C CYS A 120 1.84 0.40 -18.42
N LEU A 121 2.18 0.45 -17.14
CA LEU A 121 3.40 1.09 -16.66
C LEU A 121 4.64 0.41 -17.25
N ALA A 122 4.73 -0.91 -17.17
CA ALA A 122 5.85 -1.68 -17.71
C ALA A 122 6.00 -1.55 -19.23
N LEU A 123 4.87 -1.50 -19.95
CA LEU A 123 4.83 -1.31 -21.41
C LEU A 123 4.88 0.15 -21.87
N ASN A 124 4.97 1.11 -20.92
CA ASN A 124 4.96 2.56 -21.20
C ASN A 124 3.71 3.05 -21.97
N LEU A 125 2.56 2.45 -21.75
CA LEU A 125 1.25 2.78 -22.33
C LEU A 125 0.55 3.83 -21.46
N LYS A 126 0.85 5.10 -21.66
CA LYS A 126 0.44 6.20 -20.75
C LYS A 126 -1.06 6.46 -20.77
N GLU A 127 -1.69 6.48 -21.93
CA GLU A 127 -3.11 6.79 -22.11
C GLU A 127 -3.98 5.66 -21.52
N GLU A 128 -3.64 4.42 -21.84
CA GLU A 128 -4.30 3.24 -21.31
C GLU A 128 -4.16 3.16 -19.79
N ARG A 129 -2.96 3.43 -19.26
CA ARG A 129 -2.71 3.47 -17.82
C ARG A 129 -3.59 4.51 -17.13
N GLN A 130 -3.71 5.72 -17.70
CA GLN A 130 -4.59 6.76 -17.14
C GLN A 130 -6.05 6.32 -17.14
N LYS A 131 -6.51 5.74 -18.25
CA LYS A 131 -7.87 5.18 -18.37
C LYS A 131 -8.14 4.11 -17.31
N TYR A 132 -7.24 3.13 -17.18
CA TYR A 132 -7.45 2.03 -16.25
C TYR A 132 -7.28 2.47 -14.79
N GLY A 133 -6.40 3.41 -14.48
CA GLY A 133 -6.28 4.01 -13.15
C GLY A 133 -7.56 4.73 -12.72
N ALA A 134 -8.17 5.49 -13.63
CA ALA A 134 -9.46 6.14 -13.37
C ALA A 134 -10.58 5.11 -13.12
N LEU A 135 -10.62 4.02 -13.90
CA LEU A 135 -11.58 2.94 -13.70
C LEU A 135 -11.34 2.19 -12.38
N ALA A 136 -10.10 1.93 -11.99
CA ALA A 136 -9.78 1.32 -10.71
C ALA A 136 -10.36 2.13 -9.53
N LEU A 137 -10.16 3.46 -9.54
CA LEU A 137 -10.71 4.35 -8.51
C LEU A 137 -12.25 4.36 -8.53
N LEU A 138 -12.85 4.44 -9.72
CA LEU A 138 -14.32 4.47 -9.86
C LEU A 138 -14.96 3.18 -9.32
N TYR A 139 -14.42 2.01 -9.66
CA TYR A 139 -14.96 0.73 -9.19
C TYR A 139 -14.76 0.56 -7.67
N LYS A 140 -13.62 0.96 -7.12
CA LYS A 140 -13.39 0.97 -5.67
C LYS A 140 -14.39 1.90 -4.96
N GLN A 141 -14.67 3.07 -5.54
CA GLN A 141 -15.65 4.01 -4.99
C GLN A 141 -17.07 3.44 -5.00
N TRP A 142 -17.48 2.70 -6.03
CA TRP A 142 -18.79 2.05 -6.07
C TRP A 142 -18.96 0.97 -5.01
N GLN A 143 -17.88 0.29 -4.64
CA GLN A 143 -17.91 -0.76 -3.62
C GLN A 143 -17.90 -0.23 -2.18
N VAL A 144 -17.66 1.07 -1.99
CA VAL A 144 -17.63 1.67 -0.67
C VAL A 144 -19.05 1.75 -0.10
N GLU A 145 -19.26 1.16 1.07
CA GLU A 145 -20.50 1.29 1.84
C GLU A 145 -20.66 2.73 2.35
N LYS A 146 -21.84 3.32 2.08
CA LYS A 146 -22.13 4.70 2.45
C LYS A 146 -22.70 4.85 3.88
N ASN A 147 -22.64 3.80 4.70
CA ASN A 147 -23.46 3.69 5.91
C ASN A 147 -22.94 4.48 7.12
N HIS A 148 -21.70 4.98 7.11
CA HIS A 148 -21.06 5.64 8.24
C HIS A 148 -20.40 6.96 7.84
N ILE A 149 -21.20 7.92 7.37
CA ILE A 149 -20.69 9.26 7.08
C ILE A 149 -20.70 10.07 8.38
N LEU A 150 -19.50 10.42 8.85
CA LEU A 150 -19.37 11.31 10.01
C LEU A 150 -19.65 12.75 9.61
N THR A 151 -20.21 13.50 10.56
CA THR A 151 -20.45 14.93 10.36
C THR A 151 -19.17 15.71 10.60
N LEU A 152 -18.78 16.53 9.62
CA LEU A 152 -17.69 17.48 9.80
C LEU A 152 -18.15 18.60 10.76
N PRO A 153 -17.26 19.10 11.63
CA PRO A 153 -17.54 20.29 12.41
C PRO A 153 -17.87 21.49 11.50
N GLN A 154 -18.57 22.46 12.05
CA GLN A 154 -18.98 23.65 11.29
C GLN A 154 -17.82 24.53 10.86
N GLN A 155 -16.77 24.58 11.69
CA GLN A 155 -15.60 25.42 11.46
C GLN A 155 -14.33 24.58 11.44
N ARG A 156 -13.55 24.74 10.37
CA ARG A 156 -12.21 24.18 10.23
C ARG A 156 -11.26 24.90 11.18
N PRO A 157 -10.32 24.21 11.85
CA PRO A 157 -9.26 24.87 12.61
C PRO A 157 -8.44 25.82 11.72
N GLU A 158 -7.92 26.88 12.29
CA GLU A 158 -6.93 27.73 11.64
C GLU A 158 -5.53 27.14 11.85
N PHE A 159 -4.74 27.14 10.79
CA PHE A 159 -3.33 26.71 10.87
C PHE A 159 -2.49 27.80 11.49
N ASP A 160 -1.82 27.47 12.59
CA ASP A 160 -0.90 28.39 13.26
C ASP A 160 0.55 27.88 13.11
N PRO A 161 1.37 28.52 12.27
CA PRO A 161 2.75 28.12 12.07
C PRO A 161 3.64 28.38 13.31
N SER A 162 3.18 29.15 14.27
CA SER A 162 3.92 29.42 15.52
C SER A 162 3.70 28.35 16.60
N GLN A 163 2.79 27.40 16.37
CA GLN A 163 2.43 26.31 17.29
C GLN A 163 2.72 24.94 16.66
N PRO A 164 3.98 24.57 16.42
CA PRO A 164 4.33 23.34 15.73
C PRO A 164 3.88 22.07 16.48
N GLU A 165 3.62 22.15 17.78
CA GLU A 165 3.09 21.07 18.59
C GLU A 165 1.61 20.76 18.32
N GLU A 166 0.86 21.67 17.72
CA GLU A 166 -0.52 21.46 17.27
C GLU A 166 -0.59 20.89 15.84
N ASN A 167 0.54 20.87 15.12
CA ASN A 167 0.66 20.42 13.72
C ASN A 167 1.56 19.18 13.67
N ILE A 168 0.98 18.00 13.54
CA ILE A 168 1.70 16.75 13.76
C ILE A 168 1.89 15.96 12.45
N ILE A 169 3.14 15.58 12.15
CA ILE A 169 3.46 14.54 11.17
C ILE A 169 3.57 13.21 11.93
N SER A 170 2.60 12.33 11.70
CA SER A 170 2.41 11.11 12.47
C SER A 170 3.03 9.90 11.78
N PHE A 171 3.83 9.16 12.52
CA PHE A 171 4.50 7.93 12.11
C PHE A 171 4.22 6.81 13.11
N ALA A 172 4.37 5.56 12.66
CA ALA A 172 4.40 4.38 13.50
C ALA A 172 5.75 3.66 13.35
N LEU A 173 6.32 3.20 14.47
CA LEU A 173 7.59 2.47 14.48
C LEU A 173 7.56 1.38 15.56
N ASN A 174 7.82 0.11 15.18
CA ASN A 174 7.90 -1.03 16.10
C ASN A 174 9.07 -1.96 15.80
N SER A 175 10.18 -1.41 15.34
CA SER A 175 11.32 -2.19 14.85
C SER A 175 12.62 -1.73 15.50
N ALA A 176 13.56 -2.67 15.66
CA ALA A 176 14.97 -2.40 15.95
C ALA A 176 15.86 -2.43 14.69
N ASP A 177 15.26 -2.72 13.52
CA ASP A 177 16.00 -2.78 12.25
C ASP A 177 16.53 -1.38 11.87
N PRO A 178 17.83 -1.26 11.55
CA PRO A 178 18.45 0.00 11.14
C PRO A 178 17.71 0.73 10.02
N ARG A 179 17.13 -0.01 9.07
CA ARG A 179 16.34 0.57 7.98
C ARG A 179 15.24 1.48 8.49
N TYR A 180 14.41 0.98 9.41
CA TYR A 180 13.27 1.74 9.93
C TYR A 180 13.70 2.80 10.94
N CYS A 181 14.65 2.45 11.82
CA CYS A 181 15.15 3.36 12.85
C CYS A 181 15.86 4.58 12.25
N GLU A 182 16.73 4.35 11.28
CA GLU A 182 17.46 5.44 10.63
C GLU A 182 16.58 6.25 9.68
N SER A 183 15.60 5.61 9.00
CA SER A 183 14.58 6.34 8.24
C SER A 183 13.75 7.27 9.14
N ALA A 184 13.40 6.82 10.34
CA ALA A 184 12.72 7.67 11.33
C ALA A 184 13.57 8.89 11.71
N ILE A 185 14.85 8.71 12.02
CA ILE A 185 15.80 9.80 12.32
C ILE A 185 15.94 10.76 11.14
N LEU A 186 16.05 10.22 9.92
CA LEU A 186 16.11 11.04 8.69
C LEU A 186 14.86 11.90 8.53
N ASN A 187 13.67 11.33 8.71
CA ASN A 187 12.43 12.10 8.60
C ASN A 187 12.37 13.28 9.55
N VAL A 188 12.83 13.12 10.82
CA VAL A 188 12.89 14.25 11.75
C VAL A 188 13.89 15.33 11.28
N ARG A 189 15.03 14.92 10.72
CA ARG A 189 16.02 15.86 10.17
C ARG A 189 15.47 16.62 8.95
N TYR A 190 14.81 15.92 8.05
CA TYR A 190 14.17 16.51 6.86
C TYR A 190 13.01 17.45 7.25
N ALA A 191 12.21 17.08 8.26
CA ALA A 191 11.11 17.89 8.73
C ALA A 191 11.57 19.27 9.19
N ARG A 192 12.72 19.39 9.85
CA ARG A 192 13.27 20.70 10.30
C ARG A 192 13.47 21.68 9.15
N ASP A 193 13.86 21.20 7.97
CA ASP A 193 14.11 22.04 6.80
C ASP A 193 12.87 22.22 5.91
N ILE A 194 12.02 21.18 5.84
CA ILE A 194 10.89 21.14 4.90
C ILE A 194 9.59 21.56 5.57
N PHE A 195 9.38 21.18 6.83
CA PHE A 195 8.15 21.38 7.61
C PHE A 195 8.45 22.00 9.00
N PRO A 196 9.12 23.15 9.08
CA PRO A 196 9.54 23.72 10.37
C PRO A 196 8.37 24.08 11.30
N GLU A 197 7.16 24.25 10.77
CA GLU A 197 5.93 24.52 11.53
C GLU A 197 5.20 23.24 11.98
N TRP A 198 5.85 22.08 11.83
CA TRP A 198 5.29 20.79 12.20
C TRP A 198 6.22 20.02 13.11
N THR A 199 5.64 19.18 13.96
CA THR A 199 6.36 18.26 14.83
C THR A 199 6.16 16.83 14.38
N CYS A 200 7.26 16.07 14.17
CA CYS A 200 7.18 14.64 13.96
C CYS A 200 6.78 13.93 15.25
N ARG A 201 5.78 13.05 15.19
CA ARG A 201 5.37 12.19 16.31
C ARG A 201 5.47 10.73 15.91
N PHE A 202 6.16 9.93 16.73
CA PHE A 202 6.32 8.50 16.54
C PHE A 202 5.53 7.73 17.59
N TYR A 203 4.56 6.94 17.14
CA TYR A 203 3.87 5.95 17.97
C TYR A 203 4.69 4.67 17.97
N ILE A 204 5.15 4.25 19.17
CA ILE A 204 6.11 3.16 19.34
C ILE A 204 5.65 2.13 20.38
N ASN A 205 6.29 0.95 20.37
CA ASN A 205 6.25 -0.02 21.46
C ASN A 205 7.67 -0.33 21.97
N ASP A 206 7.80 -1.37 22.81
CA ASP A 206 9.08 -1.77 23.41
C ASP A 206 10.05 -2.45 22.43
N ALA A 207 9.64 -2.72 21.19
CA ALA A 207 10.55 -3.23 20.15
C ALA A 207 11.53 -2.15 19.67
N VAL A 208 11.22 -0.87 19.87
CA VAL A 208 12.12 0.23 19.49
C VAL A 208 13.17 0.43 20.58
N PRO A 209 14.47 0.29 20.27
CA PRO A 209 15.57 0.45 21.23
C PRO A 209 15.57 1.82 21.93
N MET A 210 15.99 1.86 23.20
CA MET A 210 15.96 3.07 24.02
C MET A 210 16.85 4.19 23.44
N ASP A 211 18.00 3.83 22.85
CA ASP A 211 18.90 4.79 22.22
C ASP A 211 18.24 5.45 20.99
N ILE A 212 17.47 4.69 20.20
CA ILE A 212 16.69 5.23 19.07
C ILE A 212 15.60 6.18 19.58
N GLN A 213 14.86 5.79 20.64
CA GLN A 213 13.87 6.67 21.27
C GLN A 213 14.53 7.98 21.74
N LEU A 214 15.71 7.91 22.35
CA LEU A 214 16.46 9.09 22.80
C LEU A 214 16.93 9.95 21.61
N ARG A 215 17.47 9.34 20.56
CA ARG A 215 17.90 10.04 19.34
C ARG A 215 16.75 10.78 18.67
N LEU A 216 15.56 10.18 18.59
CA LEU A 216 14.35 10.82 18.07
C LEU A 216 13.97 12.05 18.92
N LYS A 217 13.97 11.92 20.25
CA LYS A 217 13.66 13.04 21.17
C LYS A 217 14.69 14.18 21.06
N ILE A 218 15.98 13.86 21.03
CA ILE A 218 17.07 14.85 20.84
C ILE A 218 16.93 15.54 19.48
N ALA A 219 16.47 14.79 18.45
CA ALA A 219 16.16 15.35 17.16
C ALA A 219 14.93 16.27 17.16
N GLY A 220 14.14 16.35 18.21
CA GLY A 220 12.97 17.22 18.37
C GLY A 220 11.63 16.52 18.08
N ALA A 221 11.63 15.20 17.95
CA ALA A 221 10.40 14.44 17.77
C ALA A 221 9.68 14.15 19.09
N GLN A 222 8.36 14.07 19.03
CA GLN A 222 7.55 13.47 20.08
C GLN A 222 7.59 11.94 19.94
N VAL A 223 7.84 11.23 21.05
CA VAL A 223 7.85 9.77 21.09
C VAL A 223 6.79 9.31 22.07
N GLN A 224 5.74 8.68 21.55
CA GLN A 224 4.58 8.25 22.32
C GLN A 224 4.48 6.72 22.31
N LYS A 225 4.55 6.10 23.49
CA LYS A 225 4.31 4.67 23.64
C LYS A 225 2.82 4.36 23.47
N VAL A 226 2.50 3.42 22.62
CA VAL A 226 1.14 2.88 22.51
C VAL A 226 0.78 2.06 23.75
N SER A 227 -0.47 2.11 24.17
CA SER A 227 -1.00 1.29 25.27
C SER A 227 -1.04 -0.19 24.92
N GLN A 228 -1.19 -1.07 25.92
CA GLN A 228 -1.35 -2.51 25.68
C GLN A 228 -2.53 -2.81 24.74
N ASN A 229 -3.65 -2.12 24.88
CA ASN A 229 -4.81 -2.32 24.03
C ASN A 229 -4.53 -1.90 22.57
N GLN A 230 -3.77 -0.84 22.36
CA GLN A 230 -3.40 -0.36 21.03
C GLN A 230 -2.37 -1.27 20.35
N GLN A 231 -1.58 -2.04 21.10
CA GLN A 231 -0.64 -3.02 20.55
C GLN A 231 -1.33 -4.23 19.88
N TYR A 232 -2.63 -4.43 20.10
CA TYR A 232 -3.40 -5.44 19.37
C TYR A 232 -3.70 -5.06 17.93
N TYR A 233 -3.58 -3.78 17.58
CA TYR A 233 -3.73 -3.34 16.19
C TYR A 233 -2.42 -3.57 15.43
N PRO A 234 -2.48 -3.84 14.11
CA PRO A 234 -1.32 -3.75 13.25
C PRO A 234 -0.61 -2.39 13.41
N VAL A 235 0.72 -2.41 13.32
CA VAL A 235 1.54 -1.21 13.58
C VAL A 235 1.15 -0.01 12.71
N GLU A 236 0.78 -0.27 11.47
CA GLU A 236 0.34 0.75 10.52
C GLU A 236 -0.89 1.56 10.98
N PHE A 237 -1.69 1.01 11.88
CA PHE A 237 -2.85 1.71 12.44
C PHE A 237 -2.49 2.71 13.55
N TRP A 238 -1.35 2.59 14.20
CA TRP A 238 -1.00 3.47 15.31
C TRP A 238 -0.87 4.93 14.87
N ARG A 239 -0.41 5.18 13.64
CA ARG A 239 -0.27 6.54 13.10
C ARG A 239 -1.60 7.27 12.94
N PHE A 240 -2.74 6.58 12.90
CA PHE A 240 -4.07 7.19 12.87
C PHE A 240 -4.52 7.72 14.24
N LEU A 241 -3.91 7.29 15.35
CA LEU A 241 -4.26 7.76 16.70
C LEU A 241 -4.17 9.27 16.84
N VAL A 242 -3.33 9.94 16.06
CA VAL A 242 -3.19 11.40 16.01
C VAL A 242 -4.51 12.11 15.70
N MET A 243 -5.42 11.48 14.94
CA MET A 243 -6.71 12.06 14.57
C MET A 243 -7.64 12.29 15.77
N GLY A 244 -7.43 11.56 16.88
CA GLY A 244 -8.21 11.66 18.11
C GLY A 244 -7.61 12.55 19.17
N ASP A 245 -6.42 13.07 18.96
CA ASP A 245 -5.72 13.93 19.91
C ASP A 245 -6.29 15.37 19.87
N ARG A 246 -6.83 15.82 21.00
CA ARG A 246 -7.48 17.14 21.11
C ARG A 246 -6.52 18.32 21.08
N ASP A 247 -5.24 18.06 21.37
CA ASP A 247 -4.17 19.07 21.34
C ASP A 247 -3.60 19.25 19.93
N VAL A 248 -4.06 18.44 18.95
CA VAL A 248 -3.65 18.49 17.55
C VAL A 248 -4.72 19.18 16.71
N LYS A 249 -4.36 20.18 15.95
CA LYS A 249 -5.24 20.86 14.98
C LYS A 249 -5.10 20.30 13.58
N PHE A 250 -3.86 20.06 13.15
CA PHE A 250 -3.53 19.53 11.83
C PHE A 250 -2.66 18.28 11.93
N PHE A 251 -2.92 17.31 11.09
CA PHE A 251 -2.10 16.11 11.04
C PHE A 251 -1.78 15.70 9.61
N LEU A 252 -0.59 15.14 9.43
CA LEU A 252 -0.16 14.41 8.24
C LEU A 252 0.17 12.98 8.67
N ILE A 253 -0.33 11.98 7.96
CA ILE A 253 -0.02 10.56 8.20
C ILE A 253 1.01 10.13 7.19
N ARG A 254 2.14 9.59 7.68
CA ARG A 254 3.28 9.23 6.83
C ARG A 254 3.82 7.84 7.18
N ASP A 255 4.48 7.24 6.22
CA ASP A 255 5.21 5.99 6.42
C ASP A 255 6.66 6.30 6.77
N VAL A 256 7.20 5.55 7.74
CA VAL A 256 8.58 5.71 8.18
C VAL A 256 9.60 5.35 7.09
N ASN A 257 9.21 4.49 6.13
CA ASN A 257 10.06 4.07 5.00
C ASN A 257 10.14 5.08 3.85
N THR A 258 9.45 6.20 3.95
CA THR A 258 9.45 7.25 2.93
C THR A 258 10.04 8.53 3.50
N LEU A 259 10.67 9.36 2.66
CA LEU A 259 11.19 10.65 3.12
C LEU A 259 10.24 11.79 2.78
N LEU A 260 10.13 12.71 3.72
CA LEU A 260 9.48 14.00 3.50
C LEU A 260 10.20 14.77 2.38
N SER A 261 9.44 15.48 1.53
CA SER A 261 9.97 16.17 0.37
C SER A 261 9.36 17.55 0.18
N ARG A 262 10.05 18.42 -0.59
CA ARG A 262 9.54 19.75 -0.94
C ARG A 262 8.38 19.69 -1.92
N ARG A 263 8.31 18.65 -2.75
CA ARG A 263 7.15 18.39 -3.59
C ARG A 263 5.90 18.16 -2.76
N GLU A 264 6.03 17.33 -1.74
CA GLU A 264 4.97 17.09 -0.77
C GLU A 264 4.61 18.37 0.00
N ARG A 265 5.62 19.14 0.46
CA ARG A 265 5.40 20.41 1.13
C ARG A 265 4.62 21.41 0.29
N ALA A 266 4.90 21.50 -1.01
CA ALA A 266 4.15 22.36 -1.92
C ALA A 266 2.65 21.97 -1.96
N ALA A 267 2.35 20.68 -2.06
CA ALA A 267 0.98 20.17 -2.05
C ALA A 267 0.28 20.39 -0.69
N VAL A 268 1.00 20.22 0.42
CA VAL A 268 0.47 20.50 1.77
C VAL A 268 0.17 22.00 1.94
N ASN A 269 1.02 22.90 1.44
CA ASN A 269 0.76 24.35 1.51
C ASN A 269 -0.51 24.72 0.75
N ASP A 270 -0.68 24.20 -0.47
CA ASP A 270 -1.89 24.43 -1.27
C ASP A 270 -3.17 23.98 -0.52
N TRP A 271 -3.07 22.85 0.20
CA TRP A 271 -4.16 22.40 1.06
C TRP A 271 -4.38 23.31 2.27
N LEU A 272 -3.33 23.78 2.94
CA LEU A 272 -3.46 24.67 4.10
C LEU A 272 -4.15 26.00 3.73
N ASP A 273 -3.87 26.51 2.53
CA ASP A 273 -4.47 27.72 1.97
C ASP A 273 -5.92 27.51 1.48
N SER A 274 -6.42 26.27 1.48
CA SER A 274 -7.77 25.91 1.03
C SER A 274 -8.76 25.77 2.20
N GLU A 275 -10.07 25.63 1.87
CA GLU A 275 -11.12 25.34 2.84
C GLU A 275 -11.35 23.83 3.08
N TYR A 276 -10.58 22.95 2.42
CA TYR A 276 -10.76 21.51 2.53
C TYR A 276 -10.26 20.96 3.88
N TRP A 277 -11.05 20.07 4.47
CA TRP A 277 -10.73 19.42 5.75
C TRP A 277 -9.65 18.37 5.65
N PHE A 278 -9.51 17.75 4.47
CA PHE A 278 -8.58 16.66 4.23
C PHE A 278 -7.71 16.92 3.01
N HIS A 279 -6.57 16.31 3.01
CA HIS A 279 -5.58 16.34 1.94
C HIS A 279 -5.14 14.93 1.58
N HIS A 280 -4.94 14.67 0.30
CA HIS A 280 -4.41 13.41 -0.20
C HIS A 280 -3.50 13.63 -1.40
N MET A 281 -2.50 12.77 -1.56
CA MET A 281 -1.57 12.82 -2.69
C MET A 281 -1.51 11.47 -3.41
N ARG A 282 -1.39 11.53 -4.74
CA ARG A 282 -1.16 10.38 -5.62
C ARG A 282 -0.08 10.76 -6.62
N ASP A 283 1.11 10.19 -6.46
CA ASP A 283 2.29 10.60 -7.26
C ASP A 283 3.00 9.43 -7.98
N TYR A 284 2.44 8.23 -7.92
CA TYR A 284 3.00 7.08 -8.62
C TYR A 284 1.93 6.30 -9.38
N ALA A 285 2.35 5.61 -10.43
CA ALA A 285 1.43 4.93 -11.35
C ALA A 285 0.53 3.89 -10.66
N THR A 286 1.06 3.11 -9.71
CA THR A 286 0.29 2.09 -8.99
C THR A 286 -0.50 2.61 -7.79
N HIS A 287 -0.54 3.93 -7.60
CA HIS A 287 -1.35 4.57 -6.56
C HIS A 287 -2.83 4.60 -6.97
N THR A 288 -3.44 3.45 -7.06
CA THR A 288 -4.84 3.26 -7.50
C THR A 288 -5.83 3.06 -6.36
N GLU A 289 -5.41 3.19 -5.09
CA GLU A 289 -6.33 3.17 -3.96
C GLU A 289 -7.07 4.51 -3.78
N LEU A 290 -8.29 4.48 -3.21
CA LEU A 290 -9.08 5.69 -2.93
C LEU A 290 -8.32 6.64 -2.00
N LEU A 291 -7.77 6.09 -0.92
CA LEU A 291 -6.89 6.77 0.02
C LEU A 291 -5.66 5.92 0.25
N LEU A 292 -4.52 6.56 0.24
CA LEU A 292 -3.22 6.01 0.59
C LEU A 292 -2.83 6.64 1.93
N SER A 293 -2.66 5.83 2.95
CA SER A 293 -2.45 6.32 4.31
C SER A 293 -1.22 7.21 4.45
N ALA A 294 -0.12 6.80 3.83
CA ALA A 294 1.14 7.56 3.86
C ALA A 294 1.08 8.94 3.19
N TYR A 295 -0.06 9.28 2.58
CA TYR A 295 -0.25 10.55 1.85
C TYR A 295 -1.50 11.31 2.30
N LEU A 296 -2.07 10.90 3.45
CA LEU A 296 -3.26 11.53 4.01
C LEU A 296 -2.87 12.66 4.96
N GLY A 297 -3.58 13.76 4.85
CA GLY A 297 -3.58 14.86 5.81
C GLY A 297 -4.99 15.22 6.23
N GLY A 298 -5.15 15.92 7.34
CA GLY A 298 -6.46 16.36 7.79
C GLY A 298 -6.42 17.28 9.00
N CYS A 299 -7.61 17.77 9.37
CA CYS A 299 -7.83 18.58 10.55
C CYS A 299 -8.53 17.76 11.64
N PHE A 300 -8.25 18.09 12.90
CA PHE A 300 -8.97 17.53 14.05
C PHE A 300 -10.48 17.81 13.97
N GLY A 301 -11.26 16.80 14.35
CA GLY A 301 -12.72 16.99 14.57
C GLY A 301 -13.58 15.85 14.01
N ALA A 302 -13.47 15.50 12.73
CA ALA A 302 -14.28 14.44 12.12
C ALA A 302 -14.03 13.06 12.76
N PHE A 303 -12.78 12.74 13.03
CA PHE A 303 -12.34 11.45 13.56
C PHE A 303 -11.87 11.52 15.02
N LYS A 304 -12.44 12.42 15.83
CA LYS A 304 -12.11 12.58 17.26
C LYS A 304 -12.25 11.30 18.11
N HIS A 305 -12.96 10.30 17.61
CA HIS A 305 -13.16 8.99 18.23
C HIS A 305 -12.45 7.87 17.45
N ILE A 306 -11.35 8.19 16.77
CA ILE A 306 -10.63 7.25 15.89
C ILE A 306 -10.27 5.93 16.58
N GLU A 307 -9.89 5.97 17.86
CA GLU A 307 -9.54 4.76 18.61
C GLU A 307 -10.71 3.78 18.72
N SER A 308 -11.92 4.28 18.97
CA SER A 308 -13.12 3.45 18.97
C SER A 308 -13.44 2.89 17.58
N ILE A 309 -13.20 3.67 16.53
CA ILE A 309 -13.41 3.25 15.13
C ILE A 309 -12.39 2.15 14.78
N LEU A 310 -11.13 2.31 15.13
CA LEU A 310 -10.07 1.31 14.93
C LEU A 310 -10.39 0.02 15.69
N GLN A 311 -10.85 0.14 16.95
CA GLN A 311 -11.21 -1.01 17.78
C GLN A 311 -12.35 -1.80 17.17
N GLN A 312 -13.41 -1.13 16.73
CA GLN A 312 -14.56 -1.77 16.07
C GLN A 312 -14.15 -2.44 14.77
N TYR A 313 -13.37 -1.74 13.94
CA TYR A 313 -12.87 -2.29 12.69
C TYR A 313 -12.05 -3.56 12.94
N TRP A 314 -11.09 -3.51 13.87
CA TRP A 314 -10.22 -4.63 14.18
C TRP A 314 -10.98 -5.83 14.75
N GLN A 315 -11.92 -5.61 15.65
CA GLN A 315 -12.76 -6.69 16.20
C GLN A 315 -13.52 -7.45 15.10
N LEU A 316 -13.97 -6.76 14.06
CA LEU A 316 -14.69 -7.37 12.93
C LEU A 316 -13.76 -8.10 11.95
N HIS A 317 -12.51 -7.63 11.79
CA HIS A 317 -11.65 -8.04 10.69
C HIS A 317 -10.38 -8.80 11.12
N GLN A 318 -10.07 -8.93 12.41
CA GLN A 318 -8.85 -9.60 12.91
C GLN A 318 -8.70 -11.06 12.47
N GLN A 319 -9.80 -11.75 12.17
CA GLN A 319 -9.78 -13.13 11.70
C GLN A 319 -9.60 -13.24 10.18
N THR A 320 -9.81 -12.16 9.47
CA THR A 320 -9.54 -12.12 8.03
C THR A 320 -8.05 -11.83 7.86
N GLN A 321 -7.25 -12.83 7.57
CA GLN A 321 -5.80 -12.69 7.26
C GLN A 321 -5.60 -11.95 5.92
N LYS A 322 -6.24 -10.82 5.73
CA LYS A 322 -6.07 -10.02 4.53
C LYS A 322 -4.78 -9.21 4.69
N LYS A 323 -3.84 -9.41 3.78
CA LYS A 323 -2.87 -8.37 3.46
C LYS A 323 -3.69 -7.12 3.12
N ASP A 324 -3.19 -5.93 3.45
CA ASP A 324 -3.84 -4.66 3.07
C ASP A 324 -5.10 -4.26 3.88
N GLN A 325 -5.19 -4.71 5.12
CA GLN A 325 -6.30 -4.33 6.01
C GLN A 325 -6.43 -2.81 6.17
N GLU A 326 -5.33 -2.08 6.10
CA GLU A 326 -5.29 -0.63 6.15
C GLU A 326 -6.06 0.00 4.98
N TRP A 327 -5.96 -0.52 3.76
CA TRP A 327 -6.72 -0.01 2.61
C TRP A 327 -8.22 -0.21 2.77
N TYR A 328 -8.65 -1.36 3.30
CA TYR A 328 -10.07 -1.60 3.58
C TYR A 328 -10.60 -0.68 4.68
N PHE A 329 -9.78 -0.41 5.71
CA PHE A 329 -10.09 0.57 6.74
C PHE A 329 -10.26 1.97 6.16
N LEU A 330 -9.33 2.42 5.33
CA LEU A 330 -9.39 3.72 4.68
C LEU A 330 -10.58 3.85 3.74
N ARG A 331 -10.99 2.77 3.06
CA ARG A 331 -12.21 2.77 2.26
C ARG A 331 -13.47 3.03 3.11
N GLN A 332 -13.51 2.59 4.37
CA GLN A 332 -14.62 2.93 5.28
C GLN A 332 -14.61 4.41 5.67
N MET A 333 -13.45 5.06 5.71
CA MET A 333 -13.32 6.49 6.00
C MET A 333 -13.63 7.37 4.76
N TRP A 334 -13.50 6.81 3.56
CA TRP A 334 -13.69 7.52 2.29
C TRP A 334 -14.97 8.33 2.19
N PRO A 335 -16.18 7.84 2.57
CA PRO A 335 -17.42 8.58 2.45
C PRO A 335 -17.45 9.89 3.27
N THR A 336 -16.69 9.93 4.37
CA THR A 336 -16.51 11.15 5.17
C THR A 336 -15.46 12.06 4.56
N ILE A 337 -14.29 11.52 4.22
CA ILE A 337 -13.13 12.27 3.75
C ILE A 337 -13.41 12.91 2.39
N SER A 338 -14.01 12.17 1.45
CA SER A 338 -14.28 12.64 0.09
C SER A 338 -15.18 13.87 0.00
N ARG A 339 -15.93 14.19 1.06
CA ARG A 339 -16.82 15.36 1.10
C ARG A 339 -16.09 16.69 1.20
N SER A 340 -14.87 16.68 1.69
CA SER A 340 -14.05 17.89 1.83
C SER A 340 -12.57 17.53 1.69
N LEU A 341 -12.19 17.07 0.50
CA LEU A 341 -10.87 16.55 0.18
C LEU A 341 -10.23 17.35 -0.95
N LEU A 342 -9.04 17.93 -0.70
CA LEU A 342 -8.13 18.36 -1.75
C LEU A 342 -7.19 17.20 -2.07
N SER A 343 -7.21 16.71 -3.31
CA SER A 343 -6.34 15.64 -3.76
C SER A 343 -5.39 16.15 -4.84
N HIS A 344 -4.08 15.92 -4.66
CA HIS A 344 -3.08 16.13 -5.70
C HIS A 344 -2.79 14.81 -6.42
N ASP A 345 -2.88 14.83 -7.75
CA ASP A 345 -2.70 13.63 -8.57
C ASP A 345 -1.86 13.92 -9.80
N SER A 346 -0.64 13.38 -9.84
CA SER A 346 0.26 13.51 -11.01
C SER A 346 -0.06 12.53 -12.13
N GLN A 347 -0.94 11.54 -11.88
CA GLN A 347 -1.29 10.50 -12.85
C GLN A 347 -2.57 10.84 -13.63
N GLY A 348 -3.39 11.78 -13.11
CA GLY A 348 -4.64 12.17 -13.74
C GLY A 348 -5.73 11.10 -13.65
N TYR A 349 -5.73 10.28 -12.60
CA TYR A 349 -6.73 9.23 -12.40
C TYR A 349 -8.06 9.76 -11.88
N SER A 350 -8.04 10.89 -11.17
CA SER A 350 -9.25 11.52 -10.64
C SER A 350 -9.50 12.87 -11.31
N SER A 351 -10.69 13.04 -11.88
CA SER A 351 -11.12 14.34 -12.45
C SER A 351 -11.35 15.42 -11.40
N GLN A 352 -11.43 15.06 -10.12
CA GLN A 352 -11.61 16.00 -9.01
C GLN A 352 -10.27 16.41 -8.38
N ALA A 353 -9.18 15.76 -8.76
CA ALA A 353 -7.86 16.09 -8.25
C ALA A 353 -7.22 17.23 -9.06
N VAL A 354 -6.30 17.91 -8.40
CA VAL A 354 -5.49 18.97 -9.01
C VAL A 354 -4.05 18.47 -9.25
N PRO A 355 -3.32 19.06 -10.20
CA PRO A 355 -1.90 18.74 -10.36
C PRO A 355 -1.09 19.22 -9.14
N PHE A 356 0.07 18.59 -8.92
CA PHE A 356 0.98 19.07 -7.89
C PHE A 356 1.45 20.49 -8.22
N PRO A 357 1.55 21.38 -7.22
CA PRO A 357 2.16 22.71 -7.41
C PRO A 357 3.63 22.61 -7.82
N GLU A 358 4.14 23.67 -8.44
CA GLU A 358 5.56 23.79 -8.73
C GLU A 358 6.39 23.84 -7.45
N TYR A 359 7.56 23.20 -7.47
CA TYR A 359 8.51 23.16 -6.38
C TYR A 359 9.94 23.13 -6.87
N VAL A 360 10.89 23.45 -5.99
CA VAL A 360 12.33 23.40 -6.30
C VAL A 360 12.97 22.25 -5.53
N ALA A 361 13.38 21.21 -6.25
CA ALA A 361 14.14 20.09 -5.70
C ALA A 361 15.52 20.56 -5.22
N LYS A 362 15.84 20.33 -3.94
CA LYS A 362 17.14 20.72 -3.35
C LYS A 362 18.01 19.52 -3.02
N SER A 363 17.41 18.43 -2.51
CA SER A 363 18.15 17.22 -2.16
C SER A 363 18.42 16.34 -3.38
N ASP A 364 19.47 15.52 -3.31
CA ASP A 364 19.77 14.56 -4.36
C ASP A 364 18.69 13.49 -4.48
N TYR A 365 18.03 13.15 -3.35
CA TYR A 365 16.86 12.30 -3.33
C TYR A 365 15.73 12.85 -4.21
N GLU A 366 15.39 14.16 -4.08
CA GLU A 366 14.32 14.77 -4.87
C GLU A 366 14.67 14.93 -6.37
N LYS A 367 15.96 14.91 -6.71
CA LYS A 367 16.46 14.98 -8.10
C LYS A 367 16.62 13.61 -8.75
N ALA A 368 16.52 12.55 -7.99
CA ALA A 368 16.68 11.19 -8.50
C ALA A 368 15.56 10.81 -9.48
N SER A 369 15.91 10.04 -10.51
CA SER A 369 14.94 9.60 -11.53
C SER A 369 13.82 8.68 -11.02
N TYR A 370 14.04 8.06 -9.87
CA TYR A 370 13.06 7.20 -9.18
C TYR A 370 12.18 7.98 -8.20
N PHE A 371 12.39 9.28 -8.03
CA PHE A 371 11.68 10.07 -7.03
C PHE A 371 10.22 10.28 -7.41
N TYR A 372 9.37 10.02 -6.43
CA TYR A 372 7.97 10.45 -6.33
C TYR A 372 7.65 10.64 -4.85
N VAL A 373 6.59 11.37 -4.52
CA VAL A 373 6.17 11.52 -3.12
C VAL A 373 5.86 10.15 -2.54
N GLY A 374 6.60 9.77 -1.50
CA GLY A 374 6.50 8.49 -0.83
C GLY A 374 7.25 7.34 -1.49
N ALA A 375 8.24 7.62 -2.33
CA ALA A 375 9.15 6.59 -2.81
C ALA A 375 9.81 5.85 -1.64
N ASP A 376 9.74 4.52 -1.66
CA ASP A 376 10.31 3.67 -0.61
C ASP A 376 11.84 3.84 -0.54
N LEU A 377 12.35 4.00 0.67
CA LEU A 377 13.79 4.08 0.96
C LEU A 377 14.48 2.71 0.97
N ALA A 378 13.77 1.64 0.61
CA ALA A 378 14.35 0.31 0.55
C ALA A 378 15.61 0.29 -0.32
N THR A 379 16.66 -0.31 0.22
CA THR A 379 17.91 -0.53 -0.49
C THR A 379 18.23 -2.02 -0.60
N PRO A 380 19.06 -2.40 -1.55
CA PRO A 380 19.70 -3.72 -1.51
C PRO A 380 20.38 -3.94 -0.17
N VAL A 381 20.49 -5.21 0.21
CA VAL A 381 21.23 -5.62 1.42
C VAL A 381 22.68 -5.17 1.30
N VAL A 382 23.16 -4.45 2.30
CA VAL A 382 24.60 -4.14 2.44
C VAL A 382 25.28 -5.32 3.11
N GLU A 383 26.25 -5.93 2.43
CA GLU A 383 27.07 -7.04 2.97
C GLU A 383 28.46 -6.54 3.34
N VAL A 384 28.92 -6.89 4.54
CA VAL A 384 30.28 -6.58 5.01
C VAL A 384 30.96 -7.84 5.50
N LYS A 385 32.18 -8.09 5.03
CA LYS A 385 33.02 -9.23 5.47
C LYS A 385 33.55 -8.97 6.88
N VAL A 386 33.47 -9.99 7.73
CA VAL A 386 34.06 -10.00 9.06
C VAL A 386 35.38 -10.73 9.00
N HIS A 387 36.45 -10.11 9.44
CA HIS A 387 37.80 -10.66 9.34
C HIS A 387 38.15 -11.57 10.51
N GLU A 388 37.38 -11.55 11.60
CA GLU A 388 37.55 -12.42 12.77
C GLU A 388 36.80 -13.74 12.55
N PRO A 389 37.47 -14.87 12.32
CA PRO A 389 36.83 -16.13 11.92
C PRO A 389 35.89 -16.73 12.99
N GLU A 390 36.17 -16.43 14.26
CA GLU A 390 35.43 -16.99 15.42
C GLU A 390 34.27 -16.06 15.89
N ALA A 391 34.18 -14.86 15.33
CA ALA A 391 33.15 -13.90 15.77
C ALA A 391 31.75 -14.40 15.36
N LYS A 392 30.89 -14.58 16.35
CA LYS A 392 29.46 -14.91 16.15
C LYS A 392 28.58 -13.67 16.06
N GLN A 393 29.04 -12.57 16.65
CA GLN A 393 28.35 -11.29 16.70
C GLN A 393 29.37 -10.17 16.65
N VAL A 394 29.03 -9.08 15.99
CA VAL A 394 29.85 -7.86 15.91
C VAL A 394 28.98 -6.65 16.09
N ARG A 395 29.56 -5.59 16.64
CA ARG A 395 28.97 -4.26 16.60
C ARG A 395 29.53 -3.53 15.39
N TRP A 396 28.64 -3.01 14.53
CA TRP A 396 29.09 -2.19 13.41
C TRP A 396 28.70 -0.72 13.64
N HIS A 397 29.55 0.16 13.15
CA HIS A 397 29.37 1.60 13.21
C HIS A 397 29.38 2.14 11.78
N LEU A 398 28.35 2.90 11.43
CA LEU A 398 28.37 3.73 10.22
C LEU A 398 29.02 5.05 10.59
N VAL A 399 30.10 5.43 9.90
CA VAL A 399 30.85 6.65 10.16
C VAL A 399 30.88 7.54 8.92
N ASP A 400 30.79 8.85 9.18
CA ASP A 400 30.86 9.88 8.12
C ASP A 400 32.32 10.17 7.71
N GLU A 401 32.53 11.15 6.81
CA GLU A 401 33.83 11.58 6.32
C GLU A 401 34.75 12.12 7.42
N GLN A 402 34.18 12.64 8.51
CA GLN A 402 34.88 13.17 9.67
C GLN A 402 35.08 12.10 10.76
N TYR A 403 34.74 10.84 10.49
CA TYR A 403 34.76 9.71 11.41
C TYR A 403 33.79 9.87 12.62
N ASN A 404 32.74 10.71 12.50
CA ASN A 404 31.69 10.72 13.48
C ASN A 404 30.76 9.52 13.28
N THR A 405 30.37 8.88 14.37
CA THR A 405 29.39 7.79 14.32
C THR A 405 28.00 8.34 13.97
N VAL A 406 27.49 7.94 12.83
CA VAL A 406 26.11 8.26 12.38
C VAL A 406 25.11 7.35 13.11
N CYS A 407 25.40 6.04 13.12
CA CYS A 407 24.61 5.03 13.85
C CYS A 407 25.48 3.81 14.16
N ALA A 408 25.02 2.99 15.13
CA ALA A 408 25.69 1.75 15.49
C ALA A 408 24.65 0.69 15.90
N TYR A 409 24.85 -0.56 15.44
CA TYR A 409 23.96 -1.67 15.73
C TYR A 409 24.76 -2.96 15.87
N ASP A 410 24.15 -3.95 16.52
CA ASP A 410 24.70 -5.29 16.64
C ASP A 410 24.19 -6.16 15.49
N ALA A 411 25.05 -7.02 14.96
CA ALA A 411 24.68 -7.95 13.90
C ALA A 411 25.25 -9.34 14.15
N VAL A 412 24.49 -10.37 13.80
CA VAL A 412 24.94 -11.75 13.81
C VAL A 412 25.81 -12.00 12.58
N VAL A 413 26.95 -12.67 12.78
CA VAL A 413 27.83 -13.09 11.68
C VAL A 413 27.32 -14.40 11.10
N ASP A 414 27.01 -14.39 9.82
CA ASP A 414 26.64 -15.56 9.05
C ASP A 414 27.65 -15.77 7.91
N SER A 415 28.27 -16.96 7.88
CA SER A 415 29.24 -17.33 6.84
C SER A 415 30.36 -16.30 6.63
N GLY A 416 30.87 -15.72 7.75
CA GLY A 416 31.93 -14.72 7.73
C GLY A 416 31.50 -13.33 7.23
N LYS A 417 30.19 -13.05 7.21
CA LYS A 417 29.62 -11.77 6.79
C LYS A 417 28.54 -11.32 7.75
N ILE A 418 28.31 -10.00 7.78
CA ILE A 418 27.08 -9.42 8.29
C ILE A 418 26.27 -8.84 7.14
N ARG A 419 24.95 -8.85 7.30
CA ARG A 419 23.98 -8.27 6.37
C ARG A 419 23.13 -7.25 7.09
N MET A 420 22.93 -6.09 6.47
CA MET A 420 22.12 -5.03 7.04
C MET A 420 21.32 -4.33 5.97
N HIS A 421 20.19 -3.80 6.38
CA HIS A 421 19.38 -2.90 5.57
C HIS A 421 19.59 -1.48 6.07
N LEU A 422 19.84 -0.54 5.17
CA LEU A 422 20.01 0.88 5.47
C LEU A 422 19.06 1.70 4.61
N PRO A 423 18.66 2.89 5.05
CA PRO A 423 17.97 3.84 4.17
C PRO A 423 18.82 4.14 2.94
N ARG A 424 18.17 4.30 1.78
CA ARG A 424 18.84 4.56 0.49
C ARG A 424 19.88 5.69 0.56
N PRO A 425 19.63 6.86 1.19
CA PRO A 425 20.65 7.91 1.29
C PRO A 425 21.94 7.44 1.98
N TYR A 426 21.83 6.58 3.01
CA TYR A 426 23.01 6.04 3.71
C TYR A 426 23.78 5.04 2.83
N ALA A 427 23.06 4.18 2.11
CA ALA A 427 23.67 3.25 1.18
C ALA A 427 24.35 3.96 0.00
N GLU A 428 23.83 5.07 -0.47
CA GLU A 428 24.45 5.91 -1.50
C GLU A 428 25.78 6.52 -1.02
N TYR A 429 25.83 7.08 0.19
CA TYR A 429 27.08 7.56 0.79
C TYR A 429 28.12 6.46 0.99
N LEU A 430 27.69 5.23 1.31
CA LEU A 430 28.58 4.07 1.37
C LEU A 430 29.10 3.70 -0.02
N SER A 431 28.27 3.70 -1.03
CA SER A 431 28.64 3.32 -2.40
C SER A 431 29.65 4.29 -3.03
N THR A 432 29.57 5.58 -2.67
CA THR A 432 30.51 6.62 -3.10
C THR A 432 31.80 6.64 -2.28
N GLY A 433 31.88 5.86 -1.20
CA GLY A 433 33.03 5.84 -0.29
C GLY A 433 33.13 7.03 0.64
N GLN A 434 32.14 7.92 0.64
CA GLN A 434 32.06 9.04 1.57
C GLN A 434 31.90 8.57 3.02
N TRP A 435 31.05 7.57 3.21
CA TRP A 435 30.87 6.93 4.52
C TRP A 435 31.46 5.54 4.54
N LYS A 436 31.73 5.01 5.74
CA LYS A 436 32.37 3.70 5.94
C LYS A 436 31.68 2.93 7.04
N ILE A 437 31.77 1.61 6.98
CA ILE A 437 31.37 0.72 8.07
C ILE A 437 32.64 0.26 8.80
N CYS A 438 32.69 0.50 10.10
CA CYS A 438 33.73 0.02 11.02
C CYS A 438 33.13 -1.11 11.87
N LEU A 439 33.86 -2.22 12.01
CA LEU A 439 33.46 -3.38 12.81
C LEU A 439 34.21 -3.38 14.13
N GLN A 440 33.52 -3.71 15.21
CA GLN A 440 34.05 -3.99 16.53
C GLN A 440 33.60 -5.40 16.93
N ALA A 441 34.52 -6.31 17.09
CA ALA A 441 34.25 -7.65 17.64
C ALA A 441 33.96 -7.55 19.14
N TYR A 442 33.16 -8.48 19.66
CA TYR A 442 32.91 -8.66 21.09
C TYR A 442 33.92 -9.63 21.71
#